data_145fdd9e2ad054f904373ede15db5fce
#
_entry.id   145fdd9e2ad054f904373ede15db5fce
#
_cell.length_a   1.000
_cell.length_b   1.000
_cell.length_c   1.000
_cell.angle_alpha   90.00
_cell.angle_beta   90.00
_cell.angle_gamma   90.00
#
_symmetry.space_group_name_H-M   'P 1'
#
loop_
_entity.id
_entity.type
_entity.pdbx_description
1 polymer ?
#
loop_
_entity_poly.entity_id
_entity_poly.type
_entity_poly.pdbx_seq_one_letter_code
_entity_poly.pdbx_strand_id
1 'polypeptide(L)'
;MTGYQYHRAILFALFYLLPLHAAWAQARDAAPPAPTCNRASFRTIVDVGHTLEVPGAFSARGVTEYQFNLNLAKAIEQELTAAGFGRTVMLVTSGPAMKGLFARVRNAGAMQADLYLSIHHDSVPELFKEKWDFDGKPNLFSDRFTGHSLFVSSDNPEYKASLVFGNLLGKQLKARGLQYTRHYTEPIMGSRRRELVDAEAGVYRYDRLIVLRETTMPAVLLEAGMIIHRDEELVLASPERQTLIAAAVTDAVEQFCGHRTAEKQRLLAQAKRGKKSATETPKPAFAWPASPFVR
;
A
#
# COMPACT_ATOMS: atom_id res chain seq x y z
N MET A 1 -4.96 -14.27 93.68
CA MET A 1 -4.06 -13.18 94.00
C MET A 1 -2.93 -13.17 92.97
N THR A 2 -2.88 -12.20 92.22
CA THR A 2 -2.28 -11.97 90.93
C THR A 2 -0.82 -11.55 90.99
N GLY A 3 0.07 -12.24 90.30
CA GLY A 3 1.45 -11.85 90.11
C GLY A 3 1.72 -11.53 88.67
N TYR A 4 1.96 -10.24 88.38
CA TYR A 4 2.38 -9.72 87.06
C TYR A 4 3.90 -9.95 86.92
N GLN A 5 4.29 -10.60 85.83
CA GLN A 5 5.70 -10.64 85.43
C GLN A 5 5.88 -9.80 84.16
N TYR A 6 6.72 -8.73 84.21
CA TYR A 6 7.14 -7.91 83.12
C TYR A 6 8.29 -8.58 82.35
N HIS A 7 8.06 -8.95 81.14
CA HIS A 7 9.16 -9.32 80.21
C HIS A 7 9.60 -8.09 79.43
N ARG A 8 10.83 -7.67 79.64
CA ARG A 8 11.53 -6.66 78.91
C ARG A 8 11.94 -7.25 77.51
N ALA A 9 11.34 -6.80 76.46
CA ALA A 9 11.77 -7.08 75.08
C ALA A 9 12.90 -6.13 74.68
N ILE A 10 14.07 -6.69 74.41
CA ILE A 10 15.24 -5.97 73.87
C ILE A 10 15.06 -5.97 72.37
N LEU A 11 14.79 -4.78 71.78
CA LEU A 11 14.78 -4.55 70.34
C LEU A 11 16.22 -4.41 69.86
N PHE A 12 16.71 -5.41 69.11
CA PHE A 12 17.91 -5.31 68.31
C PHE A 12 17.55 -4.61 66.98
N ALA A 13 17.98 -3.37 66.80
CA ALA A 13 17.91 -2.66 65.52
C ALA A 13 19.03 -3.17 64.60
N LEU A 14 18.69 -4.02 63.66
CA LEU A 14 19.58 -4.40 62.54
C LEU A 14 19.58 -3.28 61.51
N PHE A 15 20.66 -2.51 61.48
CA PHE A 15 20.95 -1.60 60.39
C PHE A 15 21.34 -2.43 59.14
N TYR A 16 20.45 -2.58 58.20
CA TYR A 16 20.75 -3.07 56.84
C TYR A 16 21.41 -1.93 56.07
N LEU A 17 22.72 -2.01 55.90
CA LEU A 17 23.46 -1.24 54.89
C LEU A 17 23.10 -1.79 53.51
N LEU A 18 22.15 -1.14 52.84
CA LEU A 18 21.89 -1.38 51.45
C LEU A 18 23.05 -0.78 50.61
N PRO A 19 23.73 -1.56 49.74
CA PRO A 19 24.70 -0.99 48.82
C PRO A 19 23.95 -0.13 47.80
N LEU A 20 24.28 1.17 47.75
CA LEU A 20 23.90 2.04 46.63
C LEU A 20 24.56 1.50 45.36
N HIS A 21 23.88 0.60 44.69
CA HIS A 21 24.20 0.32 43.30
C HIS A 21 23.73 1.53 42.49
N ALA A 22 24.66 2.40 42.15
CA ALA A 22 24.45 3.42 41.14
C ALA A 22 24.03 2.71 39.85
N ALA A 23 22.73 2.66 39.58
CA ALA A 23 22.21 2.26 38.30
C ALA A 23 22.60 3.33 37.28
N TRP A 24 23.74 3.10 36.61
CA TRP A 24 24.05 3.80 35.38
C TRP A 24 22.95 3.40 34.38
N ALA A 25 21.89 4.21 34.33
CA ALA A 25 20.95 4.19 33.26
C ALA A 25 21.71 4.53 31.99
N GLN A 26 22.14 3.50 31.25
CA GLN A 26 22.55 3.68 29.88
C GLN A 26 21.36 4.32 29.18
N ALA A 27 21.46 5.61 28.90
CA ALA A 27 20.62 6.25 27.92
C ALA A 27 20.83 5.45 26.62
N ARG A 28 19.97 4.46 26.38
CA ARG A 28 19.88 3.84 25.06
C ARG A 28 19.55 4.99 24.15
N ASP A 29 20.48 5.31 23.24
CA ASP A 29 20.21 6.22 22.15
C ASP A 29 18.89 5.77 21.53
N ALA A 30 17.81 6.50 21.83
CA ALA A 30 16.53 6.23 21.22
C ALA A 30 16.76 6.36 19.72
N ALA A 31 16.51 5.29 18.99
CA ALA A 31 16.58 5.35 17.54
C ALA A 31 15.79 6.57 17.08
N PRO A 32 16.32 7.39 16.15
CA PRO A 32 15.62 8.57 15.68
C PRO A 32 14.19 8.16 15.29
N PRO A 33 13.19 8.97 15.63
CA PRO A 33 11.80 8.65 15.30
C PRO A 33 11.71 8.33 13.81
N ALA A 34 10.95 7.29 13.48
CA ALA A 34 10.74 6.90 12.09
C ALA A 34 10.28 8.12 11.29
N PRO A 35 10.80 8.32 10.07
CA PRO A 35 10.43 9.46 9.25
C PRO A 35 8.91 9.48 9.06
N THR A 36 8.27 10.55 9.48
CA THR A 36 6.82 10.72 9.36
C THR A 36 6.45 11.10 7.94
N CYS A 37 5.28 10.66 7.49
CA CYS A 37 4.69 11.06 6.22
C CYS A 37 4.44 12.59 6.20
N ASN A 38 4.85 13.26 5.14
CA ASN A 38 4.40 14.62 4.87
C ASN A 38 3.14 14.60 4.00
N ARG A 39 1.98 14.43 4.63
CA ARG A 39 0.68 14.30 3.97
C ARG A 39 0.37 15.47 3.05
N ALA A 40 0.69 16.70 3.47
CA ALA A 40 0.41 17.92 2.70
C ALA A 40 1.17 17.99 1.37
N SER A 41 2.33 17.34 1.26
CA SER A 41 3.12 17.31 0.04
C SER A 41 2.94 16.05 -0.81
N PHE A 42 2.47 14.95 -0.21
CA PHE A 42 2.30 13.68 -0.90
C PHE A 42 1.10 13.73 -1.85
N ARG A 43 1.34 13.44 -3.13
CA ARG A 43 0.31 13.49 -4.18
C ARG A 43 -0.10 12.09 -4.58
N THR A 44 -1.38 11.77 -4.37
CA THR A 44 -2.01 10.54 -4.81
C THR A 44 -2.95 10.80 -5.97
N ILE A 45 -2.83 10.03 -7.06
CA ILE A 45 -3.85 9.97 -8.10
C ILE A 45 -4.75 8.78 -7.79
N VAL A 46 -6.06 9.04 -7.69
CA VAL A 46 -7.13 8.05 -7.64
C VAL A 46 -7.78 8.02 -9.01
N ASP A 47 -7.39 7.08 -9.84
CA ASP A 47 -7.87 6.96 -11.22
C ASP A 47 -9.15 6.13 -11.26
N VAL A 48 -10.20 6.70 -11.88
CA VAL A 48 -11.47 6.01 -12.10
C VAL A 48 -11.33 5.10 -13.32
N GLY A 49 -11.35 3.80 -13.12
CA GLY A 49 -11.31 2.80 -14.19
C GLY A 49 -12.44 2.98 -15.20
N HIS A 50 -12.18 2.70 -16.47
CA HIS A 50 -13.12 2.87 -17.59
C HIS A 50 -13.49 4.33 -17.91
N THR A 51 -14.51 4.52 -18.73
CA THR A 51 -15.08 5.81 -19.11
C THR A 51 -16.61 5.66 -19.22
N LEU A 52 -17.33 6.76 -19.30
CA LEU A 52 -18.77 6.71 -19.51
C LEU A 52 -19.12 6.04 -20.86
N GLU A 53 -18.30 6.25 -21.89
CA GLU A 53 -18.51 5.70 -23.23
C GLU A 53 -18.08 4.23 -23.35
N VAL A 54 -17.15 3.78 -22.52
CA VAL A 54 -16.68 2.40 -22.45
C VAL A 54 -16.66 1.96 -20.99
N PRO A 55 -17.86 1.62 -20.46
CA PRO A 55 -18.10 1.56 -19.02
C PRO A 55 -17.57 0.29 -18.32
N GLY A 56 -16.88 -0.59 -19.01
CA GLY A 56 -16.35 -1.83 -18.47
C GLY A 56 -17.39 -2.94 -18.40
N ALA A 57 -17.30 -3.77 -17.39
CA ALA A 57 -18.24 -4.86 -17.15
C ALA A 57 -19.60 -4.34 -16.65
N PHE A 58 -20.60 -5.22 -16.69
CA PHE A 58 -21.89 -4.99 -16.05
C PHE A 58 -21.99 -5.88 -14.82
N SER A 59 -22.58 -5.34 -13.77
CA SER A 59 -22.90 -6.08 -12.56
C SER A 59 -24.02 -7.09 -12.79
N ALA A 60 -24.28 -7.96 -11.83
CA ALA A 60 -25.37 -8.91 -11.91
C ALA A 60 -26.75 -8.23 -12.12
N ARG A 61 -26.91 -6.99 -11.67
CA ARG A 61 -28.15 -6.20 -11.84
C ARG A 61 -28.06 -5.15 -12.95
N GLY A 62 -27.01 -5.19 -13.79
CA GLY A 62 -26.87 -4.33 -14.96
C GLY A 62 -26.31 -2.93 -14.69
N VAL A 63 -25.78 -2.67 -13.51
CA VAL A 63 -25.03 -1.42 -13.22
C VAL A 63 -23.63 -1.54 -13.81
N THR A 64 -23.12 -0.45 -14.41
CA THR A 64 -21.80 -0.45 -15.05
C THR A 64 -20.67 -0.47 -14.03
N GLU A 65 -19.56 -1.11 -14.37
CA GLU A 65 -18.31 -1.07 -13.59
C GLU A 65 -17.83 0.37 -13.37
N TYR A 66 -17.92 1.22 -14.39
CA TYR A 66 -17.58 2.64 -14.28
C TYR A 66 -18.31 3.34 -13.13
N GLN A 67 -19.59 3.02 -12.91
CA GLN A 67 -20.38 3.63 -11.83
C GLN A 67 -19.88 3.18 -10.45
N PHE A 68 -19.54 1.89 -10.29
CA PHE A 68 -18.92 1.38 -9.07
C PHE A 68 -17.55 2.04 -8.82
N ASN A 69 -16.72 2.11 -9.86
CA ASN A 69 -15.39 2.73 -9.79
C ASN A 69 -15.46 4.20 -9.39
N LEU A 70 -16.39 4.96 -9.98
CA LEU A 70 -16.60 6.37 -9.69
C LEU A 70 -17.05 6.60 -8.24
N ASN A 71 -17.95 5.78 -7.73
CA ASN A 71 -18.46 5.91 -6.37
C ASN A 71 -17.36 5.61 -5.34
N LEU A 72 -16.62 4.51 -5.53
CA LEU A 72 -15.53 4.16 -4.64
C LEU A 72 -14.38 5.17 -4.71
N ALA A 73 -14.01 5.65 -5.90
CA ALA A 73 -12.97 6.65 -6.07
C ALA A 73 -13.29 7.96 -5.34
N LYS A 74 -14.57 8.40 -5.38
CA LYS A 74 -15.04 9.57 -4.61
C LYS A 74 -14.89 9.36 -3.10
N ALA A 75 -15.27 8.18 -2.59
CA ALA A 75 -15.13 7.86 -1.18
C ALA A 75 -13.65 7.86 -0.74
N ILE A 76 -12.75 7.31 -1.58
CA ILE A 76 -11.30 7.30 -1.33
C ILE A 76 -10.73 8.72 -1.36
N GLU A 77 -11.09 9.55 -2.35
CA GLU A 77 -10.62 10.94 -2.42
C GLU A 77 -11.04 11.75 -1.20
N GLN A 78 -12.29 11.61 -0.79
CA GLN A 78 -12.83 12.29 0.39
C GLN A 78 -12.09 11.89 1.66
N GLU A 79 -11.87 10.59 1.87
CA GLU A 79 -11.18 10.06 3.06
C GLU A 79 -9.71 10.51 3.10
N LEU A 80 -8.98 10.40 1.98
CA LEU A 80 -7.60 10.89 1.87
C LEU A 80 -7.50 12.40 2.14
N THR A 81 -8.42 13.19 1.60
CA THR A 81 -8.45 14.64 1.80
C THR A 81 -8.72 14.97 3.27
N ALA A 82 -9.69 14.30 3.90
CA ALA A 82 -10.00 14.45 5.32
C ALA A 82 -8.83 14.06 6.21
N ALA A 83 -8.05 13.06 5.82
CA ALA A 83 -6.82 12.65 6.50
C ALA A 83 -5.64 13.61 6.29
N GLY A 84 -5.79 14.69 5.51
CA GLY A 84 -4.76 15.70 5.28
C GLY A 84 -3.90 15.51 4.02
N PHE A 85 -4.24 14.54 3.16
CA PHE A 85 -3.62 14.37 1.83
C PHE A 85 -4.25 15.34 0.81
N GLY A 86 -4.13 16.63 1.06
CA GLY A 86 -4.79 17.69 0.28
C GLY A 86 -4.32 17.80 -1.19
N ARG A 87 -3.33 17.01 -1.62
CA ARG A 87 -2.88 16.92 -3.02
C ARG A 87 -3.41 15.66 -3.72
N THR A 88 -4.40 15.00 -3.15
CA THR A 88 -5.12 13.90 -3.82
C THR A 88 -5.90 14.44 -5.01
N VAL A 89 -5.83 13.72 -6.13
CA VAL A 89 -6.52 14.09 -7.37
C VAL A 89 -7.30 12.87 -7.86
N MET A 90 -8.62 13.01 -7.98
CA MET A 90 -9.42 12.02 -8.70
C MET A 90 -9.30 12.25 -10.19
N LEU A 91 -8.80 11.25 -10.92
CA LEU A 91 -8.62 11.30 -12.38
C LEU A 91 -9.79 10.60 -13.08
N VAL A 92 -10.65 11.39 -13.70
CA VAL A 92 -11.75 10.91 -14.55
C VAL A 92 -11.38 11.14 -16.01
N THR A 93 -11.51 10.12 -16.82
CA THR A 93 -11.17 10.19 -18.26
C THR A 93 -12.41 9.89 -19.09
N SER A 94 -12.58 10.57 -20.21
CA SER A 94 -13.64 10.38 -21.19
C SER A 94 -13.10 9.82 -22.51
N GLY A 95 -14.00 9.31 -23.34
CA GLY A 95 -13.75 8.88 -24.70
C GLY A 95 -13.40 7.40 -24.87
N PRO A 96 -12.98 6.98 -26.08
CA PRO A 96 -12.73 5.59 -26.43
C PRO A 96 -11.60 4.96 -25.60
N ALA A 97 -11.71 3.66 -25.29
CA ALA A 97 -10.85 2.92 -24.39
C ALA A 97 -9.35 3.16 -24.60
N MET A 98 -8.82 2.91 -25.78
CA MET A 98 -7.36 3.04 -26.04
C MET A 98 -6.85 4.46 -25.89
N LYS A 99 -7.57 5.46 -26.42
CA LYS A 99 -7.22 6.88 -26.25
C LYS A 99 -7.29 7.29 -24.80
N GLY A 100 -8.30 6.81 -24.07
CA GLY A 100 -8.48 7.02 -22.64
C GLY A 100 -7.32 6.49 -21.81
N LEU A 101 -6.85 5.26 -22.06
CA LEU A 101 -5.71 4.65 -21.35
C LEU A 101 -4.44 5.49 -21.47
N PHE A 102 -4.07 5.90 -22.69
CA PHE A 102 -2.89 6.75 -22.89
C PHE A 102 -3.08 8.18 -22.35
N ALA A 103 -4.31 8.71 -22.36
CA ALA A 103 -4.61 10.00 -21.74
C ALA A 103 -4.40 9.94 -20.20
N ARG A 104 -4.82 8.88 -19.55
CA ARG A 104 -4.57 8.64 -18.10
C ARG A 104 -3.08 8.66 -17.79
N VAL A 105 -2.29 7.88 -18.52
CA VAL A 105 -0.82 7.82 -18.36
C VAL A 105 -0.19 9.20 -18.50
N ARG A 106 -0.53 9.93 -19.59
CA ARG A 106 0.02 11.29 -19.81
C ARG A 106 -0.38 12.27 -18.72
N ASN A 107 -1.65 12.27 -18.34
CA ASN A 107 -2.17 13.18 -17.31
C ASN A 107 -1.52 12.89 -15.95
N ALA A 108 -1.41 11.60 -15.58
CA ALA A 108 -0.73 11.18 -14.37
C ALA A 108 0.75 11.61 -14.37
N GLY A 109 1.46 11.41 -15.47
CA GLY A 109 2.86 11.83 -15.64
C GLY A 109 3.04 13.35 -15.50
N ALA A 110 2.15 14.15 -16.11
CA ALA A 110 2.18 15.62 -16.01
C ALA A 110 1.94 16.12 -14.56
N MET A 111 1.21 15.37 -13.75
CA MET A 111 0.94 15.72 -12.35
C MET A 111 2.11 15.43 -11.41
N GLN A 112 3.11 14.64 -11.83
CA GLN A 112 4.25 14.23 -11.00
C GLN A 112 3.79 13.69 -9.64
N ALA A 113 2.89 12.70 -9.65
CA ALA A 113 2.36 12.12 -8.44
C ALA A 113 3.36 11.15 -7.78
N ASP A 114 3.19 10.97 -6.46
CA ASP A 114 3.98 10.03 -5.67
C ASP A 114 3.40 8.61 -5.72
N LEU A 115 2.10 8.49 -6.08
CA LEU A 115 1.37 7.24 -6.18
C LEU A 115 0.22 7.34 -7.19
N TYR A 116 0.04 6.30 -7.99
CA TYR A 116 -1.10 6.09 -8.88
C TYR A 116 -1.89 4.86 -8.43
N LEU A 117 -3.16 5.04 -8.10
CA LEU A 117 -4.09 3.98 -7.71
C LEU A 117 -5.27 3.97 -8.67
N SER A 118 -5.39 2.93 -9.50
CA SER A 118 -6.52 2.73 -10.40
C SER A 118 -7.60 1.90 -9.73
N ILE A 119 -8.84 2.38 -9.74
CA ILE A 119 -9.99 1.77 -9.09
C ILE A 119 -10.85 1.06 -10.13
N HIS A 120 -11.04 -0.23 -9.93
CA HIS A 120 -11.81 -1.15 -10.75
C HIS A 120 -12.69 -2.06 -9.90
N HIS A 121 -13.62 -2.74 -10.55
CA HIS A 121 -14.42 -3.83 -9.99
C HIS A 121 -14.47 -4.97 -11.01
N ASP A 122 -14.19 -6.17 -10.53
CA ASP A 122 -13.93 -7.33 -11.38
C ASP A 122 -15.21 -8.02 -11.88
N SER A 123 -15.04 -8.79 -12.92
CA SER A 123 -16.01 -9.69 -13.49
C SER A 123 -15.31 -10.97 -13.99
N VAL A 124 -16.08 -11.99 -14.33
CA VAL A 124 -15.54 -13.26 -14.78
C VAL A 124 -15.66 -13.46 -16.29
N PRO A 125 -14.87 -14.37 -16.89
CA PRO A 125 -15.09 -14.81 -18.27
C PRO A 125 -16.51 -15.30 -18.52
N GLU A 126 -17.00 -15.16 -19.77
CA GLU A 126 -18.37 -15.56 -20.18
C GLU A 126 -18.71 -17.00 -19.81
N LEU A 127 -17.73 -17.91 -19.87
CA LEU A 127 -17.94 -19.34 -19.55
C LEU A 127 -18.35 -19.61 -18.10
N PHE A 128 -18.21 -18.63 -17.21
CA PHE A 128 -18.62 -18.74 -15.81
C PHE A 128 -19.91 -17.98 -15.52
N LYS A 129 -20.49 -17.31 -16.52
CA LYS A 129 -21.71 -16.54 -16.36
C LYS A 129 -22.94 -17.39 -16.65
N GLU A 130 -23.97 -17.18 -15.86
CA GLU A 130 -25.27 -17.76 -15.97
C GLU A 130 -26.31 -16.67 -16.26
N LYS A 131 -27.41 -17.03 -16.92
CA LYS A 131 -28.53 -16.13 -17.22
C LYS A 131 -29.49 -16.11 -16.05
N TRP A 132 -30.01 -14.95 -15.73
CA TRP A 132 -31.12 -14.74 -14.82
C TRP A 132 -31.99 -13.56 -15.22
N ASP A 133 -33.20 -13.51 -14.74
CA ASP A 133 -34.07 -12.35 -14.89
C ASP A 133 -33.99 -11.48 -13.62
N PHE A 134 -33.74 -10.21 -13.79
CA PHE A 134 -33.77 -9.24 -12.71
C PHE A 134 -34.67 -8.07 -13.13
N ASP A 135 -35.76 -7.86 -12.41
CA ASP A 135 -36.74 -6.80 -12.68
C ASP A 135 -37.27 -6.83 -14.13
N GLY A 136 -37.60 -8.02 -14.63
CA GLY A 136 -38.10 -8.25 -15.98
C GLY A 136 -37.10 -8.03 -17.10
N LYS A 137 -35.80 -7.97 -16.79
CA LYS A 137 -34.70 -7.81 -17.75
C LYS A 137 -33.75 -8.98 -17.69
N PRO A 138 -33.34 -9.51 -18.86
CA PRO A 138 -32.32 -10.57 -18.90
C PRO A 138 -30.97 -9.99 -18.52
N ASN A 139 -30.34 -10.60 -17.52
CA ASN A 139 -29.01 -10.25 -17.03
C ASN A 139 -28.10 -11.48 -16.96
N LEU A 140 -26.83 -11.27 -16.63
CA LEU A 140 -25.85 -12.31 -16.39
C LEU A 140 -25.34 -12.18 -14.96
N PHE A 141 -25.03 -13.32 -14.32
CA PHE A 141 -24.41 -13.37 -13.00
C PHE A 141 -23.40 -14.52 -12.90
N SER A 142 -22.59 -14.48 -11.87
CA SER A 142 -21.76 -15.60 -11.44
C SER A 142 -21.48 -15.49 -9.95
N ASP A 143 -22.02 -16.42 -9.17
CA ASP A 143 -21.78 -16.47 -7.70
C ASP A 143 -20.55 -17.34 -7.37
N ARG A 144 -19.67 -17.59 -8.35
CA ARG A 144 -18.55 -18.52 -8.22
C ARG A 144 -17.36 -17.91 -7.46
N PHE A 145 -17.09 -16.62 -7.65
CA PHE A 145 -15.93 -15.95 -7.08
C PHE A 145 -16.32 -14.68 -6.39
N THR A 146 -15.63 -14.37 -5.28
CA THR A 146 -15.78 -13.15 -4.50
C THR A 146 -14.41 -12.63 -4.09
N GLY A 147 -14.35 -11.39 -3.63
CA GLY A 147 -13.15 -10.78 -3.07
C GLY A 147 -12.39 -9.91 -4.05
N HIS A 148 -11.44 -9.15 -3.48
CA HIS A 148 -10.63 -8.18 -4.21
C HIS A 148 -9.39 -8.81 -4.88
N SER A 149 -8.76 -8.05 -5.79
CA SER A 149 -7.43 -8.35 -6.33
C SER A 149 -6.62 -7.08 -6.44
N LEU A 150 -5.30 -7.18 -6.25
CA LEU A 150 -4.37 -6.08 -6.46
C LEU A 150 -3.43 -6.44 -7.60
N PHE A 151 -3.23 -5.52 -8.55
CA PHE A 151 -2.34 -5.75 -9.67
C PHE A 151 -1.20 -4.75 -9.70
N VAL A 152 0.00 -5.27 -10.03
CA VAL A 152 1.22 -4.51 -10.31
C VAL A 152 1.81 -4.97 -11.64
N SER A 153 2.67 -4.14 -12.26
CA SER A 153 3.40 -4.52 -13.47
C SER A 153 4.90 -4.52 -13.20
N SER A 154 5.58 -5.62 -13.56
CA SER A 154 7.05 -5.70 -13.48
C SER A 154 7.74 -4.80 -14.52
N ASP A 155 7.02 -4.36 -15.56
CA ASP A 155 7.49 -3.43 -16.57
C ASP A 155 7.39 -1.95 -16.12
N ASN A 156 6.78 -1.67 -14.96
CA ASN A 156 6.76 -0.33 -14.38
C ASN A 156 8.15 0.02 -13.82
N PRO A 157 8.73 1.20 -14.12
CA PRO A 157 10.05 1.60 -13.60
C PRO A 157 10.10 1.65 -12.07
N GLU A 158 8.97 1.89 -11.40
CA GLU A 158 8.82 1.89 -9.94
C GLU A 158 8.18 0.59 -9.40
N TYR A 159 8.39 -0.54 -10.08
CA TYR A 159 7.79 -1.83 -9.71
C TYR A 159 7.98 -2.20 -8.23
N LYS A 160 9.19 -2.01 -7.70
CA LYS A 160 9.48 -2.33 -6.29
C LYS A 160 8.61 -1.50 -5.34
N ALA A 161 8.45 -0.23 -5.61
CA ALA A 161 7.61 0.65 -4.82
C ALA A 161 6.11 0.33 -5.01
N SER A 162 5.70 -0.03 -6.23
CA SER A 162 4.34 -0.52 -6.53
C SER A 162 4.01 -1.77 -5.71
N LEU A 163 4.95 -2.72 -5.63
CA LEU A 163 4.78 -3.93 -4.83
C LEU A 163 4.69 -3.63 -3.33
N VAL A 164 5.50 -2.69 -2.82
CA VAL A 164 5.42 -2.23 -1.42
C VAL A 164 4.02 -1.67 -1.13
N PHE A 165 3.50 -0.78 -1.99
CA PHE A 165 2.17 -0.22 -1.78
C PHE A 165 1.07 -1.28 -1.89
N GLY A 166 1.13 -2.17 -2.89
CA GLY A 166 0.18 -3.27 -3.04
C GLY A 166 0.15 -4.18 -1.80
N ASN A 167 1.32 -4.51 -1.25
CA ASN A 167 1.44 -5.29 -0.02
C ASN A 167 0.79 -4.56 1.18
N LEU A 168 1.07 -3.27 1.36
CA LEU A 168 0.48 -2.47 2.43
C LEU A 168 -1.05 -2.43 2.30
N LEU A 169 -1.56 -2.17 1.09
CA LEU A 169 -3.00 -2.09 0.84
C LEU A 169 -3.69 -3.44 1.09
N GLY A 170 -3.14 -4.55 0.56
CA GLY A 170 -3.70 -5.87 0.79
C GLY A 170 -3.75 -6.26 2.28
N LYS A 171 -2.72 -5.91 3.05
CA LYS A 171 -2.72 -6.10 4.50
C LYS A 171 -3.78 -5.26 5.21
N GLN A 172 -4.00 -4.02 4.79
CA GLN A 172 -5.04 -3.16 5.35
C GLN A 172 -6.45 -3.66 5.02
N LEU A 173 -6.67 -4.16 3.80
CA LEU A 173 -7.94 -4.80 3.42
C LEU A 173 -8.18 -6.06 4.25
N LYS A 174 -7.18 -6.93 4.37
CA LYS A 174 -7.25 -8.16 5.18
C LYS A 174 -7.52 -7.88 6.65
N ALA A 175 -6.88 -6.88 7.24
CA ALA A 175 -7.08 -6.49 8.64
C ALA A 175 -8.53 -6.03 8.91
N ARG A 176 -9.26 -5.60 7.88
CA ARG A 176 -10.66 -5.22 7.92
C ARG A 176 -11.62 -6.36 7.51
N GLY A 177 -11.12 -7.58 7.43
CA GLY A 177 -11.91 -8.78 7.12
C GLY A 177 -12.17 -9.00 5.63
N LEU A 178 -11.59 -8.19 4.74
CA LEU A 178 -11.73 -8.40 3.29
C LEU A 178 -10.77 -9.48 2.81
N GLN A 179 -11.29 -10.40 2.01
CA GLN A 179 -10.49 -11.49 1.44
C GLN A 179 -10.18 -11.16 -0.02
N TYR A 180 -8.97 -11.52 -0.47
CA TYR A 180 -8.66 -11.48 -1.90
C TYR A 180 -9.15 -12.76 -2.59
N THR A 181 -9.50 -12.63 -3.85
CA THR A 181 -9.90 -13.78 -4.67
C THR A 181 -8.68 -14.52 -5.21
N ARG A 182 -8.75 -15.88 -5.27
CA ARG A 182 -7.66 -16.70 -5.80
C ARG A 182 -7.89 -17.15 -7.25
N HIS A 183 -9.02 -16.80 -7.85
CA HIS A 183 -9.42 -17.34 -9.15
C HIS A 183 -8.36 -17.11 -10.24
N TYR A 184 -7.61 -16.02 -10.20
CA TYR A 184 -6.54 -15.76 -11.17
C TYR A 184 -5.38 -16.77 -11.14
N THR A 185 -5.24 -17.59 -10.11
CA THR A 185 -4.25 -18.67 -10.07
C THR A 185 -4.78 -20.00 -10.61
N GLU A 186 -6.11 -20.14 -10.81
CA GLU A 186 -6.73 -21.39 -11.22
C GLU A 186 -6.42 -21.74 -12.67
N PRO A 187 -6.14 -23.02 -12.99
CA PRO A 187 -5.87 -23.46 -14.36
C PRO A 187 -6.99 -23.12 -15.35
N ILE A 188 -8.25 -23.15 -14.90
CA ILE A 188 -9.43 -22.85 -15.71
C ILE A 188 -9.43 -21.42 -16.27
N MET A 189 -8.66 -20.48 -15.68
CA MET A 189 -8.50 -19.13 -16.18
C MET A 189 -7.70 -19.06 -17.49
N GLY A 190 -7.00 -20.12 -17.89
CA GLY A 190 -6.26 -20.19 -19.14
C GLY A 190 -5.31 -19.00 -19.32
N SER A 191 -5.46 -18.24 -20.41
CA SER A 191 -4.64 -17.05 -20.70
C SER A 191 -4.86 -15.87 -19.73
N ARG A 192 -5.91 -15.91 -18.91
CA ARG A 192 -6.19 -14.93 -17.85
C ARG A 192 -5.52 -15.27 -16.53
N ARG A 193 -4.82 -16.39 -16.42
CA ARG A 193 -4.01 -16.69 -15.23
C ARG A 193 -2.99 -15.59 -14.97
N ARG A 194 -2.80 -15.30 -13.68
CA ARG A 194 -1.82 -14.30 -13.22
C ARG A 194 -0.93 -14.91 -12.16
N GLU A 195 0.29 -14.46 -12.11
CA GLU A 195 1.22 -14.82 -11.04
C GLU A 195 0.84 -14.07 -9.77
N LEU A 196 0.63 -14.82 -8.70
CA LEU A 196 0.42 -14.28 -7.36
C LEU A 196 1.81 -13.98 -6.76
N VAL A 197 2.22 -12.72 -6.79
CA VAL A 197 3.56 -12.29 -6.33
C VAL A 197 3.62 -12.03 -4.83
N ASP A 198 2.46 -11.82 -4.19
CA ASP A 198 2.33 -11.76 -2.74
C ASP A 198 1.03 -12.45 -2.30
N ALA A 199 1.16 -13.64 -1.73
CA ALA A 199 0.03 -14.46 -1.28
C ALA A 199 -0.55 -14.01 0.07
N GLU A 200 0.16 -13.20 0.84
CA GLU A 200 -0.36 -12.63 2.10
C GLU A 200 -1.30 -11.46 1.83
N ALA A 201 -0.96 -10.63 0.85
CA ALA A 201 -1.64 -9.40 0.49
C ALA A 201 -2.57 -9.53 -0.72
N GLY A 202 -2.53 -10.63 -1.48
CA GLY A 202 -3.34 -10.81 -2.68
C GLY A 202 -2.89 -9.96 -3.87
N VAL A 203 -1.56 -9.79 -4.03
CA VAL A 203 -0.98 -8.99 -5.12
C VAL A 203 -0.58 -9.89 -6.28
N TYR A 204 -1.08 -9.56 -7.47
CA TYR A 204 -0.83 -10.26 -8.73
C TYR A 204 0.03 -9.44 -9.66
N ARG A 205 0.84 -10.09 -10.50
CA ARG A 205 1.55 -9.47 -11.62
C ARG A 205 0.70 -9.48 -12.89
N TYR A 206 0.56 -8.31 -13.52
CA TYR A 206 -0.11 -8.18 -14.81
C TYR A 206 0.53 -7.11 -15.69
N ASP A 207 1.53 -7.50 -16.49
CA ASP A 207 2.36 -6.58 -17.29
C ASP A 207 1.64 -6.01 -18.54
N ARG A 208 0.44 -6.51 -18.89
CA ARG A 208 -0.32 -5.99 -20.03
C ARG A 208 -1.23 -4.80 -19.72
N LEU A 209 -1.37 -4.43 -18.45
CA LEU A 209 -2.17 -3.26 -18.05
C LEU A 209 -1.39 -1.98 -18.34
N ILE A 210 -1.83 -1.26 -19.40
CA ILE A 210 -1.15 -0.05 -19.91
C ILE A 210 -0.96 0.98 -18.80
N VAL A 211 -1.99 1.24 -18.01
CA VAL A 211 -1.95 2.24 -16.93
C VAL A 211 -0.94 1.89 -15.82
N LEU A 212 -0.62 0.62 -15.61
CA LEU A 212 0.40 0.20 -14.67
C LEU A 212 1.79 0.22 -15.30
N ARG A 213 1.91 -0.30 -16.52
CA ARG A 213 3.19 -0.44 -17.20
C ARG A 213 3.79 0.89 -17.67
N GLU A 214 2.97 1.79 -18.22
CA GLU A 214 3.43 3.01 -18.87
C GLU A 214 3.49 4.22 -17.93
N THR A 215 2.98 4.13 -16.72
CA THR A 215 3.15 5.19 -15.71
C THR A 215 4.57 5.18 -15.15
N THR A 216 5.10 6.36 -14.83
CA THR A 216 6.48 6.54 -14.34
C THR A 216 6.60 6.66 -12.83
N MET A 217 5.50 6.48 -12.12
CA MET A 217 5.41 6.46 -10.66
C MET A 217 4.95 5.10 -10.15
N PRO A 218 5.06 4.80 -8.85
CA PRO A 218 4.46 3.62 -8.25
C PRO A 218 2.99 3.51 -8.63
N ALA A 219 2.57 2.36 -9.16
CA ALA A 219 1.23 2.16 -9.70
C ALA A 219 0.64 0.81 -9.28
N VAL A 220 -0.59 0.85 -8.75
CA VAL A 220 -1.37 -0.33 -8.37
C VAL A 220 -2.79 -0.18 -8.91
N LEU A 221 -3.38 -1.28 -9.39
CA LEU A 221 -4.79 -1.36 -9.71
C LEU A 221 -5.48 -2.22 -8.65
N LEU A 222 -6.55 -1.69 -8.10
CA LEU A 222 -7.44 -2.38 -7.17
C LEU A 222 -8.71 -2.80 -7.91
N GLU A 223 -8.93 -4.11 -8.04
CA GLU A 223 -10.25 -4.70 -8.27
C GLU A 223 -10.90 -4.87 -6.91
N ALA A 224 -11.88 -4.04 -6.59
CA ALA A 224 -12.41 -3.94 -5.23
C ALA A 224 -13.32 -5.12 -4.83
N GLY A 225 -13.78 -5.91 -5.79
CA GLY A 225 -14.61 -7.11 -5.65
C GLY A 225 -15.33 -7.46 -6.94
N MET A 226 -16.15 -8.51 -6.91
CA MET A 226 -16.85 -9.08 -8.08
C MET A 226 -18.24 -8.49 -8.23
N ILE A 227 -18.44 -7.53 -9.13
CA ILE A 227 -19.77 -6.94 -9.40
C ILE A 227 -20.72 -7.89 -10.13
N ILE A 228 -20.21 -8.95 -10.73
CA ILE A 228 -21.02 -9.99 -11.38
C ILE A 228 -21.63 -10.98 -10.37
N HIS A 229 -21.16 -10.98 -9.11
CA HIS A 229 -21.71 -11.80 -8.03
C HIS A 229 -22.90 -11.10 -7.38
N ARG A 230 -24.05 -11.78 -7.32
CA ARG A 230 -25.36 -11.18 -6.92
C ARG A 230 -25.39 -10.59 -5.51
N ASP A 231 -24.67 -11.21 -4.56
CA ASP A 231 -24.63 -10.71 -3.17
C ASP A 231 -23.49 -9.72 -2.97
N GLU A 232 -22.31 -9.96 -3.55
CA GLU A 232 -21.16 -9.07 -3.40
C GLU A 232 -21.40 -7.70 -4.06
N GLU A 233 -22.09 -7.67 -5.21
CA GLU A 233 -22.52 -6.44 -5.87
C GLU A 233 -23.26 -5.49 -4.91
N LEU A 234 -24.22 -6.00 -4.14
CA LEU A 234 -24.97 -5.20 -3.18
C LEU A 234 -24.10 -4.66 -2.06
N VAL A 235 -23.19 -5.48 -1.58
CA VAL A 235 -22.22 -5.08 -0.56
C VAL A 235 -21.28 -4.02 -1.10
N LEU A 236 -20.73 -4.18 -2.31
CA LEU A 236 -19.85 -3.20 -2.96
C LEU A 236 -20.53 -1.86 -3.22
N ALA A 237 -21.84 -1.86 -3.48
CA ALA A 237 -22.62 -0.64 -3.66
C ALA A 237 -22.88 0.08 -2.32
N SER A 238 -22.71 -0.58 -1.18
CA SER A 238 -23.07 0.01 0.13
C SER A 238 -22.07 1.07 0.59
N PRO A 239 -22.53 2.16 1.23
CA PRO A 239 -21.65 3.18 1.81
C PRO A 239 -20.68 2.60 2.85
N GLU A 240 -21.09 1.59 3.61
CA GLU A 240 -20.30 0.94 4.64
C GLU A 240 -19.07 0.25 4.04
N ARG A 241 -19.24 -0.49 2.93
CA ARG A 241 -18.14 -1.15 2.24
C ARG A 241 -17.20 -0.13 1.59
N GLN A 242 -17.74 0.91 0.97
CA GLN A 242 -16.95 1.97 0.35
C GLN A 242 -16.11 2.72 1.40
N THR A 243 -16.69 3.08 2.54
CA THR A 243 -15.96 3.69 3.67
C THR A 243 -14.87 2.78 4.21
N LEU A 244 -15.15 1.49 4.36
CA LEU A 244 -14.18 0.51 4.86
C LEU A 244 -12.98 0.37 3.91
N ILE A 245 -13.21 0.33 2.59
CA ILE A 245 -12.14 0.29 1.58
C ILE A 245 -11.38 1.61 1.56
N ALA A 246 -12.07 2.75 1.61
CA ALA A 246 -11.44 4.07 1.62
C ALA A 246 -10.50 4.24 2.83
N ALA A 247 -10.93 3.81 4.02
CA ALA A 247 -10.07 3.81 5.22
C ALA A 247 -8.85 2.89 5.06
N ALA A 248 -9.02 1.69 4.44
CA ALA A 248 -7.90 0.80 4.16
C ALA A 248 -6.87 1.43 3.20
N VAL A 249 -7.35 2.10 2.16
CA VAL A 249 -6.49 2.84 1.21
C VAL A 249 -5.75 3.97 1.93
N THR A 250 -6.43 4.75 2.75
CA THR A 250 -5.85 5.88 3.48
C THR A 250 -4.72 5.43 4.42
N ASP A 251 -4.94 4.36 5.19
CA ASP A 251 -3.90 3.81 6.06
C ASP A 251 -2.70 3.24 5.26
N ALA A 252 -2.96 2.62 4.12
CA ALA A 252 -1.91 2.13 3.23
C ALA A 252 -1.10 3.29 2.61
N VAL A 253 -1.76 4.37 2.20
CA VAL A 253 -1.11 5.58 1.67
C VAL A 253 -0.25 6.25 2.74
N GLU A 254 -0.74 6.36 3.98
CA GLU A 254 0.04 6.89 5.11
C GLU A 254 1.33 6.10 5.33
N GLN A 255 1.23 4.77 5.43
CA GLN A 255 2.37 3.90 5.63
C GLN A 255 3.35 3.97 4.45
N PHE A 256 2.83 4.00 3.22
CA PHE A 256 3.64 4.12 2.02
C PHE A 256 4.39 5.46 1.94
N CYS A 257 3.72 6.56 2.24
CA CYS A 257 4.32 7.89 2.32
C CYS A 257 5.47 7.92 3.34
N GLY A 258 5.28 7.35 4.53
CA GLY A 258 6.33 7.20 5.54
C GLY A 258 7.52 6.37 5.02
N HIS A 259 7.23 5.25 4.35
CA HIS A 259 8.25 4.39 3.74
C HIS A 259 9.08 5.15 2.69
N ARG A 260 8.44 5.89 1.77
CA ARG A 260 9.12 6.69 0.74
C ARG A 260 9.97 7.81 1.35
N THR A 261 9.50 8.42 2.43
CA THR A 261 10.25 9.44 3.17
C THR A 261 11.53 8.85 3.79
N ALA A 262 11.42 7.68 4.44
CA ALA A 262 12.56 6.96 5.02
C ALA A 262 13.58 6.56 3.95
N GLU A 263 13.11 6.03 2.83
CA GLU A 263 13.96 5.64 1.70
C GLU A 263 14.75 6.84 1.15
N LYS A 264 14.08 7.96 0.90
CA LYS A 264 14.71 9.20 0.42
C LYS A 264 15.78 9.71 1.39
N GLN A 265 15.50 9.71 2.70
CA GLN A 265 16.46 10.12 3.72
C GLN A 265 17.68 9.20 3.75
N ARG A 266 17.48 7.88 3.64
CA ARG A 266 18.56 6.90 3.59
C ARG A 266 19.47 7.13 2.38
N LEU A 267 18.90 7.33 1.19
CA LEU A 267 19.65 7.61 -0.03
C LEU A 267 20.46 8.90 0.07
N LEU A 268 19.89 9.96 0.62
CA LEU A 268 20.58 11.23 0.85
C LEU A 268 21.74 11.09 1.85
N ALA A 269 21.58 10.30 2.91
CA ALA A 269 22.63 10.03 3.88
C ALA A 269 23.79 9.22 3.24
N GLN A 270 23.49 8.24 2.41
CA GLN A 270 24.49 7.46 1.67
C GLN A 270 25.27 8.35 0.70
N ALA A 271 24.59 9.22 -0.07
CA ALA A 271 25.24 10.14 -1.00
C ALA A 271 26.19 11.13 -0.27
N LYS A 272 25.80 11.62 0.91
CA LYS A 272 26.67 12.49 1.73
C LYS A 272 27.92 11.75 2.23
N ARG A 273 27.79 10.50 2.65
CA ARG A 273 28.93 9.66 3.09
C ARG A 273 29.90 9.39 1.94
N GLY A 274 29.39 9.03 0.76
CA GLY A 274 30.19 8.80 -0.42
C GLY A 274 30.99 10.04 -0.85
N LYS A 275 30.38 11.25 -0.80
CA LYS A 275 31.09 12.49 -1.10
C LYS A 275 32.21 12.77 -0.08
N LYS A 276 31.98 12.53 1.22
CA LYS A 276 33.00 12.73 2.26
C LYS A 276 34.20 11.80 2.08
N SER A 277 33.97 10.53 1.74
CA SER A 277 35.02 9.57 1.46
C SER A 277 35.85 9.92 0.21
N ALA A 278 35.25 10.51 -0.82
CA ALA A 278 35.92 10.92 -2.06
C ALA A 278 36.80 12.18 -1.87
N THR A 279 36.54 13.00 -0.84
CA THR A 279 37.34 14.21 -0.53
C THR A 279 38.50 13.94 0.42
N GLU A 280 38.55 12.80 1.09
CA GLU A 280 39.68 12.36 1.87
C GLU A 280 40.71 11.74 0.92
N THR A 281 41.57 12.57 0.31
CA THR A 281 42.74 12.14 -0.46
C THR A 281 43.62 11.27 0.44
N PRO A 282 44.14 10.10 -0.02
CA PRO A 282 45.08 9.33 0.77
C PRO A 282 46.32 10.20 1.06
N LYS A 283 46.70 10.32 2.33
CA LYS A 283 47.99 10.91 2.66
C LYS A 283 49.07 10.20 1.82
N PRO A 284 49.98 10.92 1.14
CA PRO A 284 51.02 10.30 0.36
C PRO A 284 51.77 9.31 1.26
N ALA A 285 51.96 8.09 0.79
CA ALA A 285 52.74 7.10 1.48
C ALA A 285 54.14 7.69 1.71
N PHE A 286 54.60 7.63 2.94
CA PHE A 286 55.95 8.08 3.35
C PHE A 286 56.99 7.41 2.46
N ALA A 287 57.60 8.16 1.54
CA ALA A 287 58.70 7.66 0.71
C ALA A 287 59.93 7.48 1.61
N TRP A 288 60.41 6.27 1.75
CA TRP A 288 61.69 5.97 2.39
C TRP A 288 62.82 6.67 1.60
N PRO A 289 63.74 7.38 2.26
CA PRO A 289 64.91 7.94 1.56
C PRO A 289 65.73 6.79 0.98
N ALA A 290 66.16 6.92 -0.28
CA ALA A 290 66.96 5.98 -0.95
C ALA A 290 68.30 5.85 -0.17
N SER A 291 68.68 4.63 0.15
CA SER A 291 69.92 4.30 0.84
C SER A 291 71.19 4.72 -0.02
N PRO A 292 72.13 5.47 0.52
CA PRO A 292 73.34 5.86 -0.25
C PRO A 292 74.48 4.85 -0.04
N PHE A 293 74.33 3.62 -0.53
CA PHE A 293 75.44 2.67 -0.61
C PHE A 293 75.35 1.79 -1.85
N VAL A 294 76.02 2.24 -2.94
CA VAL A 294 76.59 1.34 -3.93
C VAL A 294 77.99 1.89 -4.26
N ARG A 295 78.99 1.14 -3.83
CA ARG A 295 80.29 1.04 -4.51
C ARG A 295 80.36 -0.33 -5.13
#